data_161342a57ba239e9fcd903c06fd9de14
#
_entry.id   161342a57ba239e9fcd903c06fd9de14
#
_cell.length_a   1.000
_cell.length_b   1.000
_cell.length_c   1.000
_cell.angle_alpha   90.00
_cell.angle_beta   90.00
_cell.angle_gamma   90.00
#
_symmetry.space_group_name_H-M   'P 1'
#
loop_
_entity.id
_entity.type
_entity.pdbx_description
1 polymer ?
#
loop_
_entity_poly.entity_id
_entity_poly.type
_entity_poly.pdbx_seq_one_letter_code
_entity_poly.pdbx_strand_id
1 'polypeptide(L)'
;RKACCQEAWSDPTIRRHPVSLAIIDPVSQQRWLLDCSPAFPDQWRLLDEKFPHPKVPGFDGILLTHAHMGHYLGLAHLGREAIGAKNVPVYVMPRMATFLSENGPWDQLVRLGNIELRGLKADRTFQLNPRLKVTPILVPHRDEYSETVGFKVEGPSKSLLYLPDIDKWDRWDRSIIELVREVDIAFLDGTFYADGELPGRNMAEIPHPFIRESM
;
A
#
# COMPACT_ATOMS: atom_id res chain seq x y z
N ARG A 1 -8.66 18.92 -18.38
CA ARG A 1 -9.12 18.15 -17.21
C ARG A 1 -10.29 17.26 -17.65
N LYS A 2 -10.32 15.99 -17.20
CA LYS A 2 -11.48 15.11 -17.45
C LYS A 2 -12.69 15.59 -16.64
N ALA A 3 -13.91 15.36 -17.13
CA ALA A 3 -15.15 15.78 -16.47
C ALA A 3 -15.26 15.24 -15.04
N CYS A 4 -14.92 13.97 -14.82
CA CYS A 4 -14.91 13.33 -13.50
C CYS A 4 -13.99 14.03 -12.48
N CYS A 5 -12.87 14.63 -12.93
CA CYS A 5 -12.00 15.42 -12.06
C CYS A 5 -12.62 16.77 -11.70
N GLN A 6 -13.45 17.34 -12.57
CA GLN A 6 -14.07 18.63 -12.35
C GLN A 6 -15.12 18.56 -11.24
N GLU A 7 -15.94 17.52 -11.23
CA GLU A 7 -16.89 17.25 -10.14
C GLU A 7 -16.18 17.12 -8.78
N ALA A 8 -15.10 16.31 -8.71
CA ALA A 8 -14.35 16.13 -7.48
C ALA A 8 -13.65 17.40 -6.96
N TRP A 9 -13.39 18.39 -7.81
CA TRP A 9 -12.94 19.71 -7.38
C TRP A 9 -14.06 20.56 -6.79
N SER A 10 -15.27 20.41 -7.30
CA SER A 10 -16.46 21.14 -6.84
C SER A 10 -17.06 20.52 -5.59
N ASP A 11 -17.02 19.19 -5.48
CA ASP A 11 -17.55 18.44 -4.34
C ASP A 11 -16.44 17.55 -3.72
N PRO A 12 -15.84 17.95 -2.60
CA PRO A 12 -14.83 17.15 -1.91
C PRO A 12 -15.33 15.79 -1.43
N THR A 13 -16.63 15.58 -1.25
CA THR A 13 -17.19 14.32 -0.73
C THR A 13 -17.04 13.15 -1.70
N ILE A 14 -16.96 13.45 -3.01
CA ILE A 14 -16.75 12.42 -4.04
C ILE A 14 -15.28 12.20 -4.40
N ARG A 15 -14.34 12.91 -3.75
CA ARG A 15 -12.91 12.71 -3.99
C ARG A 15 -12.50 11.28 -3.64
N ARG A 16 -11.62 10.74 -4.48
CA ARG A 16 -10.94 9.48 -4.20
C ARG A 16 -9.47 9.78 -3.92
N HIS A 17 -8.94 9.13 -2.90
CA HIS A 17 -7.52 9.18 -2.58
C HIS A 17 -6.76 8.12 -3.38
N PRO A 18 -5.43 8.29 -3.56
CA PRO A 18 -4.57 7.21 -4.03
C PRO A 18 -4.69 5.97 -3.15
N VAL A 19 -4.22 4.85 -3.67
CA VAL A 19 -4.30 3.56 -3.02
C VAL A 19 -3.63 3.56 -1.64
N SER A 20 -4.36 3.16 -0.63
CA SER A 20 -3.92 2.82 0.72
C SER A 20 -5.08 2.17 1.44
N LEU A 21 -4.81 1.19 2.28
CA LEU A 21 -5.82 0.48 3.04
C LEU A 21 -5.44 0.44 4.52
N ALA A 22 -6.37 0.76 5.42
CA ALA A 22 -6.15 0.62 6.85
C ALA A 22 -6.66 -0.73 7.36
N ILE A 23 -5.82 -1.41 8.14
CA ILE A 23 -6.21 -2.58 8.93
C ILE A 23 -6.40 -2.12 10.35
N ILE A 24 -7.55 -2.44 10.96
CA ILE A 24 -7.89 -2.05 12.32
C ILE A 24 -8.27 -3.30 13.11
N ASP A 25 -7.59 -3.51 14.22
CA ASP A 25 -8.03 -4.48 15.22
C ASP A 25 -8.74 -3.73 16.37
N PRO A 26 -10.07 -3.76 16.44
CA PRO A 26 -10.82 -3.02 17.45
C PRO A 26 -10.63 -3.57 18.88
N VAL A 27 -10.14 -4.81 19.01
CA VAL A 27 -9.91 -5.44 20.32
C VAL A 27 -8.62 -4.92 20.94
N SER A 28 -7.53 -4.88 20.18
CA SER A 28 -6.24 -4.35 20.63
C SER A 28 -6.11 -2.84 20.44
N GLN A 29 -7.06 -2.23 19.73
CA GLN A 29 -7.03 -0.81 19.29
C GLN A 29 -5.80 -0.49 18.41
N GLN A 30 -5.25 -1.48 17.76
CA GLN A 30 -4.09 -1.33 16.88
C GLN A 30 -4.50 -1.06 15.44
N ARG A 31 -3.66 -0.30 14.72
CA ARG A 31 -3.90 0.12 13.34
C ARG A 31 -2.64 0.02 12.51
N TRP A 32 -2.78 -0.53 11.30
CA TRP A 32 -1.71 -0.58 10.30
C TRP A 32 -2.19 -0.02 8.98
N LEU A 33 -1.26 0.52 8.19
CA LEU A 33 -1.51 0.90 6.81
C LEU A 33 -0.86 -0.08 5.85
N LEU A 34 -1.56 -0.43 4.79
CA LEU A 34 -0.99 -1.00 3.58
C LEU A 34 -0.80 0.16 2.60
N ASP A 35 0.44 0.44 2.27
CA ASP A 35 0.95 1.61 1.56
C ASP A 35 0.73 2.96 2.26
N CYS A 36 1.63 3.89 1.95
CA CYS A 36 1.65 5.24 2.49
C CYS A 36 1.67 6.24 1.33
N SER A 37 0.50 6.55 0.80
CA SER A 37 0.33 7.33 -0.43
C SER A 37 0.70 8.81 -0.26
N PRO A 38 0.84 9.57 -1.36
CA PRO A 38 1.03 11.02 -1.30
C PRO A 38 -0.09 11.79 -0.57
N ALA A 39 -1.30 11.20 -0.47
CA ALA A 39 -2.43 11.77 0.25
C ALA A 39 -2.51 11.31 1.72
N PHE A 40 -1.40 10.81 2.29
CA PHE A 40 -1.34 10.30 3.65
C PHE A 40 -1.95 11.23 4.71
N PRO A 41 -1.75 12.57 4.71
CA PRO A 41 -2.36 13.44 5.71
C PRO A 41 -3.90 13.39 5.69
N ASP A 42 -4.50 13.42 4.51
CA ASP A 42 -5.96 13.35 4.35
C ASP A 42 -6.49 11.97 4.72
N GLN A 43 -5.80 10.91 4.29
CA GLN A 43 -6.15 9.52 4.62
C GLN A 43 -6.05 9.25 6.11
N TRP A 44 -5.01 9.77 6.78
CA TRP A 44 -4.86 9.69 8.22
C TRP A 44 -5.99 10.41 8.95
N ARG A 45 -6.30 11.64 8.54
CA ARG A 45 -7.43 12.39 9.10
C ARG A 45 -8.74 11.63 9.00
N LEU A 46 -9.06 11.07 7.82
CA LEU A 46 -10.26 10.26 7.61
C LEU A 46 -10.29 9.02 8.51
N LEU A 47 -9.14 8.40 8.73
CA LEU A 47 -9.01 7.27 9.63
C LEU A 47 -9.28 7.69 11.09
N ASP A 48 -8.69 8.79 11.55
CA ASP A 48 -8.85 9.29 12.91
C ASP A 48 -10.29 9.77 13.21
N GLU A 49 -10.97 10.35 12.23
CA GLU A 49 -12.38 10.73 12.34
C GLU A 49 -13.30 9.53 12.60
N LYS A 50 -13.01 8.39 11.97
CA LYS A 50 -13.81 7.15 12.10
C LYS A 50 -13.37 6.24 13.22
N PHE A 51 -12.09 6.18 13.48
CA PHE A 51 -11.46 5.29 14.45
C PHE A 51 -10.37 6.05 15.20
N PRO A 52 -10.76 6.92 16.15
CA PRO A 52 -9.82 7.75 16.91
C PRO A 52 -8.75 6.92 17.62
N HIS A 53 -7.52 7.44 17.67
CA HIS A 53 -6.41 6.78 18.37
C HIS A 53 -5.72 7.76 19.34
N PRO A 54 -5.38 7.33 20.56
CA PRO A 54 -4.80 8.22 21.58
C PRO A 54 -3.35 8.65 21.32
N LYS A 55 -2.64 7.93 20.45
CA LYS A 55 -1.23 8.22 20.10
C LYS A 55 -1.14 8.94 18.76
N VAL A 56 -0.06 9.73 18.60
CA VAL A 56 0.29 10.38 17.33
C VAL A 56 1.65 9.81 16.89
N PRO A 57 1.77 9.28 15.68
CA PRO A 57 0.78 9.21 14.59
C PRO A 57 -0.31 8.14 14.75
N GLY A 58 -0.33 7.34 15.79
CA GLY A 58 -1.38 6.35 16.02
C GLY A 58 -1.41 5.18 15.05
N PHE A 59 -0.25 4.82 14.47
CA PHE A 59 -0.06 3.62 13.69
C PHE A 59 0.88 2.68 14.40
N ASP A 60 0.53 1.40 14.42
CA ASP A 60 1.39 0.32 14.92
C ASP A 60 2.32 -0.21 13.83
N GLY A 61 2.13 0.23 12.60
CA GLY A 61 3.03 -0.03 11.49
C GLY A 61 2.45 0.34 10.13
N ILE A 62 3.34 0.37 9.15
CA ILE A 62 3.04 0.60 7.73
C ILE A 62 3.71 -0.53 6.94
N LEU A 63 2.96 -1.17 6.05
CA LEU A 63 3.47 -2.22 5.17
C LEU A 63 3.54 -1.64 3.75
N LEU A 64 4.71 -1.64 3.13
CA LEU A 64 4.89 -1.10 1.79
C LEU A 64 4.95 -2.21 0.75
N THR A 65 4.21 -2.02 -0.33
CA THR A 65 4.21 -2.96 -1.45
C THR A 65 5.44 -2.82 -2.32
N HIS A 66 5.81 -1.60 -2.71
CA HIS A 66 6.94 -1.34 -3.59
C HIS A 66 7.35 0.14 -3.64
N ALA A 67 8.44 0.45 -4.38
CA ALA A 67 9.04 1.77 -4.45
C ALA A 67 8.52 2.65 -5.62
N HIS A 68 7.23 2.58 -5.96
CA HIS A 68 6.61 3.62 -6.78
C HIS A 68 6.02 4.72 -5.90
N MET A 69 6.18 5.97 -6.33
CA MET A 69 5.86 7.16 -5.50
C MET A 69 4.43 7.18 -4.95
N GLY A 70 3.49 6.56 -5.64
CA GLY A 70 2.10 6.41 -5.19
C GLY A 70 1.95 5.64 -3.87
N HIS A 71 2.93 4.80 -3.51
CA HIS A 71 2.83 3.81 -2.44
C HIS A 71 3.66 4.14 -1.19
N TYR A 72 4.70 5.00 -1.28
CA TYR A 72 5.58 5.27 -0.14
C TYR A 72 5.85 6.76 0.13
N LEU A 73 5.48 7.66 -0.79
CA LEU A 73 5.84 9.10 -0.69
C LEU A 73 5.30 9.73 0.60
N GLY A 74 4.18 9.26 1.10
CA GLY A 74 3.57 9.74 2.35
C GLY A 74 4.46 9.56 3.59
N LEU A 75 5.45 8.67 3.56
CA LEU A 75 6.43 8.52 4.65
C LEU A 75 7.14 9.83 4.99
N ALA A 76 7.29 10.75 4.03
CA ALA A 76 7.91 12.05 4.25
C ALA A 76 7.23 12.85 5.38
N HIS A 77 5.93 12.64 5.60
CA HIS A 77 5.18 13.29 6.67
C HIS A 77 5.52 12.76 8.07
N LEU A 78 6.22 11.64 8.18
CA LEU A 78 6.69 11.13 9.47
C LEU A 78 7.97 11.82 9.94
N GLY A 79 8.63 12.58 9.08
CA GLY A 79 9.87 13.29 9.35
C GLY A 79 9.73 14.39 10.41
N ARG A 80 10.89 14.84 10.90
CA ARG A 80 10.98 15.85 11.96
C ARG A 80 10.39 17.21 11.57
N GLU A 81 10.35 17.53 10.28
CA GLU A 81 9.81 18.80 9.75
C GLU A 81 8.26 18.77 9.68
N ALA A 82 7.63 17.64 9.94
CA ALA A 82 6.18 17.46 9.95
C ALA A 82 5.73 16.88 11.30
N ILE A 83 5.45 15.56 11.38
CA ILE A 83 4.92 14.91 12.59
C ILE A 83 6.03 14.67 13.64
N GLY A 84 7.27 14.49 13.21
CA GLY A 84 8.37 14.09 14.08
C GLY A 84 8.10 12.75 14.75
N ALA A 85 7.60 11.80 14.00
CA ALA A 85 7.26 10.47 14.49
C ALA A 85 8.49 9.77 15.10
N LYS A 86 8.24 8.78 15.97
CA LYS A 86 9.31 8.02 16.62
C LYS A 86 9.09 6.53 16.44
N ASN A 87 10.07 5.90 15.77
CA ASN A 87 10.19 4.46 15.58
C ASN A 87 8.91 3.80 15.04
N VAL A 88 8.23 4.46 14.08
CA VAL A 88 7.08 3.83 13.42
C VAL A 88 7.57 2.61 12.63
N PRO A 89 7.07 1.39 12.93
CA PRO A 89 7.47 0.20 12.19
C PRO A 89 7.07 0.30 10.72
N VAL A 90 8.01 0.13 9.79
CA VAL A 90 7.76 0.07 8.35
C VAL A 90 8.24 -1.27 7.83
N TYR A 91 7.29 -2.11 7.45
CA TYR A 91 7.52 -3.46 6.96
C TYR A 91 7.81 -3.44 5.46
N VAL A 92 8.96 -3.93 5.06
CA VAL A 92 9.49 -3.77 3.70
C VAL A 92 10.25 -4.99 3.22
N MET A 93 10.22 -5.23 1.92
CA MET A 93 11.08 -6.20 1.26
C MET A 93 12.55 -5.73 1.26
N PRO A 94 13.54 -6.63 1.09
CA PRO A 94 14.96 -6.30 1.24
C PRO A 94 15.44 -5.13 0.36
N ARG A 95 15.10 -5.11 -0.94
CA ARG A 95 15.50 -4.00 -1.82
C ARG A 95 14.82 -2.68 -1.46
N MET A 96 13.54 -2.75 -1.00
CA MET A 96 12.85 -1.57 -0.47
C MET A 96 13.53 -1.03 0.79
N ALA A 97 14.01 -1.90 1.68
CA ALA A 97 14.78 -1.48 2.86
C ALA A 97 16.07 -0.75 2.45
N THR A 98 16.82 -1.31 1.51
CA THR A 98 18.04 -0.68 0.95
C THR A 98 17.70 0.67 0.33
N PHE A 99 16.67 0.72 -0.52
CA PHE A 99 16.21 1.95 -1.16
C PHE A 99 15.92 3.07 -0.14
N LEU A 100 15.16 2.80 0.90
CA LEU A 100 14.83 3.78 1.94
C LEU A 100 16.05 4.18 2.79
N SER A 101 17.01 3.28 2.99
CA SER A 101 18.19 3.54 3.82
C SER A 101 19.29 4.30 3.10
N GLU A 102 19.35 4.23 1.77
CA GLU A 102 20.47 4.76 0.99
C GLU A 102 20.11 5.97 0.12
N ASN A 103 18.82 6.33 0.06
CA ASN A 103 18.38 7.47 -0.75
C ASN A 103 17.79 8.60 0.10
N GLY A 104 18.30 9.81 -0.08
CA GLY A 104 17.71 11.00 0.52
C GLY A 104 16.37 11.36 -0.15
N PRO A 105 15.38 11.88 0.57
CA PRO A 105 15.45 12.19 2.01
C PRO A 105 15.03 11.03 2.94
N TRP A 106 14.78 9.83 2.43
CA TRP A 106 14.25 8.69 3.19
C TRP A 106 15.25 8.16 4.21
N ASP A 107 16.56 8.17 3.88
CA ASP A 107 17.64 7.80 4.78
C ASP A 107 17.61 8.59 6.08
N GLN A 108 17.18 9.85 6.03
CA GLN A 108 17.04 10.70 7.19
C GLN A 108 15.97 10.20 8.14
N LEU A 109 14.82 9.70 7.62
CA LEU A 109 13.75 9.14 8.45
C LEU A 109 14.22 7.92 9.24
N VAL A 110 15.02 7.07 8.59
CA VAL A 110 15.62 5.87 9.22
C VAL A 110 16.67 6.29 10.26
N ARG A 111 17.61 7.13 9.87
CA ARG A 111 18.74 7.57 10.71
C ARG A 111 18.30 8.38 11.93
N LEU A 112 17.23 9.16 11.84
CA LEU A 112 16.67 9.93 12.96
C LEU A 112 15.67 9.12 13.80
N GLY A 113 15.40 7.86 13.42
CA GLY A 113 14.44 7.04 14.13
C GLY A 113 13.00 7.53 14.01
N ASN A 114 12.66 8.23 12.92
CA ASN A 114 11.26 8.54 12.64
C ASN A 114 10.51 7.27 12.24
N ILE A 115 11.18 6.41 11.46
CA ILE A 115 10.71 5.07 11.08
C ILE A 115 11.73 4.01 11.48
N GLU A 116 11.24 2.79 11.71
CA GLU A 116 12.04 1.61 11.96
C GLU A 116 11.73 0.54 10.91
N LEU A 117 12.72 0.18 10.07
CA LEU A 117 12.54 -0.79 9.01
C LEU A 117 12.45 -2.21 9.58
N ARG A 118 11.42 -2.94 9.19
CA ARG A 118 11.15 -4.34 9.52
C ARG A 118 11.19 -5.18 8.25
N GLY A 119 12.21 -6.04 8.13
CA GLY A 119 12.41 -6.86 6.94
C GLY A 119 11.33 -7.91 6.76
N LEU A 120 10.78 -7.98 5.54
CA LEU A 120 9.86 -9.01 5.08
C LEU A 120 10.60 -10.08 4.26
N LYS A 121 9.96 -11.24 4.13
CA LYS A 121 10.39 -12.30 3.21
C LYS A 121 9.16 -12.82 2.47
N ALA A 122 9.26 -12.91 1.15
CA ALA A 122 8.19 -13.44 0.31
C ALA A 122 7.71 -14.81 0.80
N ASP A 123 6.41 -15.02 0.76
CA ASP A 123 5.70 -16.24 1.16
C ASP A 123 5.94 -16.67 2.62
N ARG A 124 6.51 -15.80 3.43
CA ARG A 124 6.69 -16.08 4.85
C ARG A 124 5.69 -15.27 5.69
N THR A 125 4.71 -15.97 6.22
CA THR A 125 3.73 -15.39 7.14
C THR A 125 4.40 -14.87 8.41
N PHE A 126 4.01 -13.68 8.85
CA PHE A 126 4.37 -13.11 10.15
C PHE A 126 3.13 -12.55 10.85
N GLN A 127 3.26 -12.31 12.15
CA GLN A 127 2.18 -11.76 12.95
C GLN A 127 2.35 -10.26 13.17
N LEU A 128 1.30 -9.47 12.90
CA LEU A 128 1.22 -8.08 13.34
C LEU A 128 0.86 -8.01 14.83
N ASN A 129 -0.04 -8.89 15.28
CA ASN A 129 -0.41 -9.14 16.67
C ASN A 129 -0.97 -10.57 16.79
N PRO A 130 -1.40 -11.03 17.98
CA PRO A 130 -1.95 -12.39 18.15
C PRO A 130 -3.17 -12.72 17.28
N ARG A 131 -3.85 -11.72 16.72
CA ARG A 131 -5.09 -11.86 15.95
C ARG A 131 -4.90 -11.68 14.45
N LEU A 132 -3.81 -11.07 14.02
CA LEU A 132 -3.57 -10.69 12.63
C LEU A 132 -2.27 -11.29 12.12
N LYS A 133 -2.37 -11.97 10.98
CA LYS A 133 -1.23 -12.52 10.24
C LYS A 133 -1.16 -11.89 8.86
N VAL A 134 0.03 -11.74 8.36
CA VAL A 134 0.27 -11.21 7.01
C VAL A 134 1.28 -12.07 6.28
N THR A 135 0.99 -12.34 5.01
CA THR A 135 1.90 -13.03 4.09
C THR A 135 2.17 -12.13 2.90
N PRO A 136 3.42 -11.67 2.71
CA PRO A 136 3.82 -10.96 1.50
C PRO A 136 3.91 -11.93 0.33
N ILE A 137 3.33 -11.57 -0.81
CA ILE A 137 3.29 -12.40 -2.02
C ILE A 137 3.99 -11.62 -3.14
N LEU A 138 5.09 -12.15 -3.67
CA LEU A 138 5.77 -11.53 -4.81
C LEU A 138 4.87 -11.52 -6.04
N VAL A 139 4.87 -10.38 -6.73
CA VAL A 139 4.16 -10.20 -7.99
C VAL A 139 5.08 -9.58 -9.03
N PRO A 140 4.95 -9.91 -10.32
CA PRO A 140 5.68 -9.24 -11.37
C PRO A 140 5.20 -7.79 -11.51
N HIS A 141 6.13 -6.87 -11.55
CA HIS A 141 5.88 -5.45 -11.82
C HIS A 141 7.18 -4.80 -12.27
N ARG A 142 7.16 -3.47 -12.46
CA ARG A 142 8.38 -2.72 -12.80
C ARG A 142 9.23 -2.52 -11.53
N ASP A 143 10.17 -3.42 -11.32
CA ASP A 143 10.99 -3.51 -10.10
C ASP A 143 12.26 -2.65 -10.20
N GLU A 144 12.14 -1.37 -10.55
CA GLU A 144 13.29 -0.50 -10.75
C GLU A 144 14.12 -0.33 -9.46
N TYR A 145 13.46 -0.12 -8.32
CA TYR A 145 14.11 0.17 -7.03
C TYR A 145 13.85 -0.88 -5.96
N SER A 146 12.77 -1.63 -6.04
CA SER A 146 12.41 -2.62 -5.04
C SER A 146 11.74 -3.82 -5.68
N GLU A 147 11.58 -4.90 -4.93
CA GLU A 147 10.59 -5.93 -5.21
C GLU A 147 9.20 -5.33 -5.13
N THR A 148 8.24 -5.93 -5.83
CA THR A 148 6.82 -5.65 -5.68
C THR A 148 6.11 -6.82 -5.01
N VAL A 149 5.32 -6.52 -3.98
CA VAL A 149 4.52 -7.53 -3.26
C VAL A 149 3.07 -7.08 -3.10
N GLY A 150 2.17 -8.06 -3.12
CA GLY A 150 0.85 -7.93 -2.50
C GLY A 150 0.88 -8.50 -1.08
N PHE A 151 -0.21 -8.32 -0.33
CA PHE A 151 -0.35 -8.84 1.03
C PHE A 151 -1.63 -9.66 1.18
N LYS A 152 -1.50 -10.92 1.62
CA LYS A 152 -2.63 -11.66 2.18
C LYS A 152 -2.68 -11.38 3.67
N VAL A 153 -3.81 -10.86 4.16
CA VAL A 153 -4.02 -10.57 5.58
C VAL A 153 -5.11 -11.49 6.11
N GLU A 154 -4.81 -12.15 7.22
CA GLU A 154 -5.71 -13.11 7.86
C GLU A 154 -6.05 -12.59 9.26
N GLY A 155 -7.33 -12.30 9.47
CA GLY A 155 -7.91 -11.97 10.76
C GLY A 155 -8.61 -13.16 11.41
N PRO A 156 -9.26 -12.98 12.56
CA PRO A 156 -9.91 -14.07 13.29
C PRO A 156 -11.07 -14.72 12.55
N SER A 157 -11.73 -14.00 11.64
CA SER A 157 -12.94 -14.47 10.96
C SER A 157 -12.96 -14.16 9.47
N LYS A 158 -12.10 -13.31 9.00
CA LYS A 158 -12.05 -12.86 7.62
C LYS A 158 -10.60 -12.71 7.15
N SER A 159 -10.42 -12.96 5.87
CA SER A 159 -9.15 -12.78 5.18
C SER A 159 -9.29 -11.82 4.00
N LEU A 160 -8.23 -11.14 3.66
CA LEU A 160 -8.18 -10.27 2.49
C LEU A 160 -6.88 -10.45 1.70
N LEU A 161 -6.99 -10.21 0.41
CA LEU A 161 -5.87 -10.03 -0.50
C LEU A 161 -5.81 -8.56 -0.91
N TYR A 162 -4.65 -7.93 -0.72
CA TYR A 162 -4.35 -6.57 -1.20
C TYR A 162 -3.23 -6.64 -2.22
N LEU A 163 -3.57 -6.39 -3.49
CA LEU A 163 -2.68 -6.47 -4.63
C LEU A 163 -2.93 -5.26 -5.53
N PRO A 164 -2.40 -4.07 -5.14
CA PRO A 164 -2.74 -2.81 -5.78
C PRO A 164 -2.08 -2.62 -7.13
N ASP A 165 -0.87 -3.16 -7.31
CA ASP A 165 -0.11 -3.05 -8.54
C ASP A 165 0.49 -4.39 -8.92
N ILE A 166 0.30 -4.80 -10.16
CA ILE A 166 0.90 -5.98 -10.79
C ILE A 166 1.04 -5.75 -12.29
N ASP A 167 1.91 -6.46 -12.95
CA ASP A 167 1.93 -6.61 -14.41
C ASP A 167 0.74 -7.46 -14.89
N LYS A 168 0.63 -7.76 -16.15
CA LYS A 168 -0.43 -8.63 -16.70
C LYS A 168 -0.47 -9.99 -15.98
N TRP A 169 -1.67 -10.51 -15.76
CA TRP A 169 -1.88 -11.79 -15.06
C TRP A 169 -1.12 -12.97 -15.70
N ASP A 170 -0.97 -12.97 -17.02
CA ASP A 170 -0.26 -14.00 -17.78
C ASP A 170 1.27 -13.97 -17.60
N ARG A 171 1.81 -12.89 -17.01
CA ARG A 171 3.23 -12.79 -16.67
C ARG A 171 3.55 -13.28 -15.25
N TRP A 172 2.52 -13.65 -14.50
CA TRP A 172 2.70 -14.17 -13.15
C TRP A 172 2.70 -15.70 -13.17
N ASP A 173 3.61 -16.31 -12.44
CA ASP A 173 3.72 -17.77 -12.29
C ASP A 173 2.67 -18.38 -11.35
N ARG A 174 1.75 -17.55 -10.81
CA ARG A 174 0.65 -17.95 -9.93
C ARG A 174 -0.71 -17.60 -10.53
N SER A 175 -1.73 -18.31 -10.09
CA SER A 175 -3.10 -18.06 -10.48
C SER A 175 -3.76 -17.05 -9.55
N ILE A 176 -4.13 -15.88 -10.07
CA ILE A 176 -4.95 -14.92 -9.31
C ILE A 176 -6.31 -15.53 -8.91
N ILE A 177 -6.88 -16.39 -9.78
CA ILE A 177 -8.16 -17.05 -9.50
C ILE A 177 -8.06 -17.93 -8.25
N GLU A 178 -6.97 -18.68 -8.10
CA GLU A 178 -6.76 -19.52 -6.92
C GLU A 178 -6.58 -18.67 -5.66
N LEU A 179 -5.77 -17.61 -5.72
CA LEU A 179 -5.55 -16.72 -4.58
C LEU A 179 -6.82 -16.01 -4.12
N VAL A 180 -7.66 -15.56 -5.06
CA VAL A 180 -8.95 -14.92 -4.73
C VAL A 180 -9.91 -15.92 -4.08
N ARG A 181 -9.88 -17.20 -4.47
CA ARG A 181 -10.68 -18.24 -3.83
C ARG A 181 -10.28 -18.54 -2.38
N GLU A 182 -9.06 -18.22 -2.00
CA GLU A 182 -8.53 -18.44 -0.65
C GLU A 182 -8.86 -17.30 0.33
N VAL A 183 -9.49 -16.23 -0.12
CA VAL A 183 -9.78 -15.05 0.71
C VAL A 183 -11.25 -14.65 0.65
N ASP A 184 -11.71 -13.95 1.67
CA ASP A 184 -13.08 -13.43 1.72
C ASP A 184 -13.25 -12.13 0.91
N ILE A 185 -12.17 -11.34 0.80
CA ILE A 185 -12.17 -10.01 0.15
C ILE A 185 -10.88 -9.88 -0.67
N ALA A 186 -10.99 -9.38 -1.89
CA ALA A 186 -9.82 -9.06 -2.71
C ALA A 186 -9.88 -7.60 -3.19
N PHE A 187 -8.78 -6.88 -2.95
CA PHE A 187 -8.50 -5.56 -3.52
C PHE A 187 -7.42 -5.77 -4.58
N LEU A 188 -7.80 -5.67 -5.83
CA LEU A 188 -6.93 -5.95 -6.97
C LEU A 188 -6.64 -4.68 -7.75
N ASP A 189 -5.57 -4.71 -8.53
CA ASP A 189 -5.22 -3.65 -9.47
C ASP A 189 -6.40 -3.28 -10.38
N GLY A 190 -6.76 -2.03 -10.35
CA GLY A 190 -7.86 -1.46 -11.13
C GLY A 190 -7.45 -0.16 -11.81
N THR A 191 -6.17 -0.01 -12.15
CA THR A 191 -5.58 1.19 -12.72
C THR A 191 -6.26 1.61 -14.03
N PHE A 192 -6.59 0.65 -14.90
CA PHE A 192 -7.26 0.90 -16.17
C PHE A 192 -8.43 -0.06 -16.36
N TYR A 193 -9.51 0.45 -16.95
CA TYR A 193 -10.65 -0.38 -17.32
C TYR A 193 -10.36 -1.21 -18.59
N ALA A 194 -9.78 -0.57 -19.62
CA ALA A 194 -9.48 -1.17 -20.92
C ALA A 194 -8.32 -0.45 -21.62
N ASP A 195 -7.88 -0.99 -22.75
CA ASP A 195 -6.91 -0.33 -23.60
C ASP A 195 -7.42 1.02 -24.14
N GLY A 196 -6.48 1.93 -24.47
CA GLY A 196 -6.77 3.24 -25.07
C GLY A 196 -7.20 4.34 -24.08
N GLU A 197 -7.17 4.11 -22.77
CA GLU A 197 -7.54 5.15 -21.78
C GLU A 197 -6.53 6.30 -21.68
N LEU A 198 -5.31 6.13 -22.17
CA LEU A 198 -4.28 7.15 -22.20
C LEU A 198 -3.99 7.56 -23.65
N PRO A 199 -4.67 8.57 -24.21
CA PRO A 199 -4.42 9.03 -25.56
C PRO A 199 -2.95 9.44 -25.76
N GLY A 200 -2.34 8.96 -26.83
CA GLY A 200 -0.96 9.29 -27.19
C GLY A 200 0.12 8.52 -26.42
N ARG A 201 -0.25 7.54 -25.58
CA ARG A 201 0.69 6.63 -24.91
C ARG A 201 0.45 5.17 -25.34
N ASN A 202 1.54 4.46 -25.54
CA ASN A 202 1.47 3.02 -25.69
C ASN A 202 1.21 2.37 -24.33
N MET A 203 0.02 1.80 -24.13
CA MET A 203 -0.36 1.21 -22.85
C MET A 203 0.41 -0.08 -22.53
N ALA A 204 1.06 -0.71 -23.53
CA ALA A 204 1.95 -1.83 -23.29
C ALA A 204 3.21 -1.45 -22.46
N GLU A 205 3.57 -0.16 -22.45
CA GLU A 205 4.67 0.36 -21.62
C GLU A 205 4.25 0.61 -20.15
N ILE A 206 2.96 0.49 -19.85
CA ILE A 206 2.40 0.69 -18.52
C ILE A 206 1.65 -0.59 -18.16
N PRO A 207 2.39 -1.66 -17.82
CA PRO A 207 1.80 -2.98 -17.67
C PRO A 207 0.99 -3.08 -16.38
N HIS A 208 -0.32 -2.95 -16.51
CA HIS A 208 -1.32 -3.29 -15.51
C HIS A 208 -2.40 -4.16 -16.15
N PRO A 209 -3.00 -5.11 -15.44
CA PRO A 209 -4.16 -5.81 -15.94
C PRO A 209 -5.31 -4.81 -16.10
N PHE A 210 -6.10 -4.98 -17.15
CA PHE A 210 -7.32 -4.20 -17.25
C PHE A 210 -8.40 -4.78 -16.33
N ILE A 211 -9.27 -3.93 -15.81
CA ILE A 211 -10.42 -4.40 -15.02
C ILE A 211 -11.21 -5.47 -15.79
N ARG A 212 -11.35 -5.31 -17.11
CA ARG A 212 -11.98 -6.31 -17.99
C ARG A 212 -11.27 -7.66 -18.04
N GLU A 213 -9.98 -7.71 -17.75
CA GLU A 213 -9.20 -8.96 -17.68
C GLU A 213 -9.31 -9.62 -16.30
N SER A 214 -9.69 -8.85 -15.29
CA SER A 214 -9.84 -9.30 -13.89
C SER A 214 -11.27 -9.75 -13.55
N MET A 215 -12.25 -9.45 -14.41
CA MET A 215 -13.68 -9.80 -14.24
C MET A 215 -14.00 -11.19 -14.79
#